data_6375a58b511d9fb2033629e1c65cc2ea
#
_entry.id   6375a58b511d9fb2033629e1c65cc2ea
#
_cell.length_a   1.000
_cell.length_b   1.000
_cell.length_c   1.000
_cell.angle_alpha   90.00
_cell.angle_beta   90.00
_cell.angle_gamma   90.00
#
_symmetry.space_group_name_H-M   'P 1'
#
loop_
_entity.id
_entity.type
_entity.pdbx_description
1 polymer ?
#
loop_
_entity_poly.entity_id
_entity_poly.type
_entity_poly.pdbx_seq_one_letter_code
_entity_poly.pdbx_strand_id
1 'polypeptide(L)'
;MAKRLWIACALFFLCAGAASAQDAKTVLQAAQKAMGDVTSIQYSGTGHLNFFGQAWAPNAAWPTTNLTSYTKTVDYNSKSAKENLIHSEPTPMVKGGGRPFAGDDKQANFVSGQYAWDQPGAAPVPQPGAAAERQLQIWLTPHGFLKAAMENNATAKKQATGTEISFQTGKFTVTGTIDAHNMVTKTETHLPNPVLGDMLVETTFSGYKDFNGVKFPTTIVQQQGGSTVLELTVNSVNPNPGLNISVPDSVKTATPPAIKVDTKKLADGIWFVAGGSHNSMVVEFPTYITVIEGPLSEARSLAVIAEAKRLVPNKPIKYLINTHSHFDHSGGVRTYVAEGATIITQEMNVPFYQKAWAAPRTLGPDNYSKANKEANFLPVKEKYTLMEGNRTLEIFHENGSMHNAGMLIVYFPKEKILEEADDFTPDLPDVPAPGGIRPAVFIANLLKQVQALKLDVATVAPMHGIVVPFSDVQKAAATGKG
;
A
#
# COMPACT_ATOMS: atom_id res chain seq x y z
N MET A 1 -6.58 18.48 55.32
CA MET A 1 -5.25 18.49 54.65
C MET A 1 -5.25 17.96 53.21
N ALA A 2 -6.24 17.18 52.73
CA ALA A 2 -6.23 16.58 51.39
C ALA A 2 -6.49 17.55 50.23
N LYS A 3 -7.22 18.66 50.40
CA LYS A 3 -7.53 19.61 49.34
C LYS A 3 -6.35 20.47 48.84
N ARG A 4 -5.32 20.68 49.65
CA ARG A 4 -4.14 21.47 49.26
C ARG A 4 -3.12 20.69 48.40
N LEU A 5 -3.13 19.36 48.47
CA LEU A 5 -2.19 18.51 47.71
C LEU A 5 -2.56 18.41 46.23
N TRP A 6 -3.88 18.43 45.90
CA TRP A 6 -4.36 18.34 44.53
C TRP A 6 -4.10 19.61 43.69
N ILE A 7 -4.11 20.79 44.32
CA ILE A 7 -3.83 22.07 43.63
C ILE A 7 -2.34 22.18 43.27
N ALA A 8 -1.45 21.66 44.13
CA ALA A 8 0.00 21.65 43.83
C ALA A 8 0.37 20.73 42.67
N CYS A 9 -0.25 19.53 42.55
CA CYS A 9 -0.02 18.63 41.44
C CYS A 9 -0.56 19.16 40.10
N ALA A 10 -1.72 19.82 40.10
CA ALA A 10 -2.29 20.38 38.86
C ALA A 10 -1.48 21.57 38.34
N LEU A 11 -0.93 22.40 39.23
CA LEU A 11 -0.03 23.50 38.88
C LEU A 11 1.33 23.02 38.37
N PHE A 12 1.86 21.89 38.89
CA PHE A 12 3.12 21.31 38.41
C PHE A 12 3.01 20.71 37.01
N PHE A 13 1.87 20.09 36.68
CA PHE A 13 1.62 19.57 35.32
C PHE A 13 1.43 20.69 34.28
N LEU A 14 0.76 21.78 34.65
CA LEU A 14 0.59 22.95 33.79
C LEU A 14 1.91 23.71 33.55
N CYS A 15 2.78 23.82 34.56
CA CYS A 15 4.10 24.44 34.41
C CYS A 15 5.07 23.60 33.56
N ALA A 16 5.05 22.27 33.68
CA ALA A 16 5.91 21.40 32.88
C ALA A 16 5.52 21.43 31.38
N GLY A 17 4.23 21.46 31.08
CA GLY A 17 3.74 21.58 29.68
C GLY A 17 4.09 22.94 29.06
N ALA A 18 4.00 24.03 29.80
CA ALA A 18 4.34 25.37 29.32
C ALA A 18 5.85 25.53 29.08
N ALA A 19 6.71 24.97 29.93
CA ALA A 19 8.17 25.00 29.78
C ALA A 19 8.61 24.20 28.51
N SER A 20 8.06 23.02 28.29
CA SER A 20 8.41 22.21 27.11
C SER A 20 7.94 22.83 25.78
N ALA A 21 6.81 23.52 25.77
CA ALA A 21 6.32 24.24 24.60
C ALA A 21 7.16 25.48 24.28
N GLN A 22 7.67 26.17 25.29
CA GLN A 22 8.57 27.31 25.11
C GLN A 22 9.95 26.87 24.61
N ASP A 23 10.46 25.73 25.06
CA ASP A 23 11.69 25.13 24.55
C ASP A 23 11.51 24.70 23.08
N ALA A 24 10.37 24.13 22.71
CA ALA A 24 10.08 23.75 21.33
C ALA A 24 10.10 24.97 20.38
N LYS A 25 9.44 26.07 20.77
CA LYS A 25 9.42 27.29 19.95
C LYS A 25 10.82 27.85 19.72
N THR A 26 11.67 27.85 20.75
CA THR A 26 13.06 28.32 20.62
C THR A 26 13.87 27.46 19.63
N VAL A 27 13.77 26.14 19.74
CA VAL A 27 14.45 25.20 18.83
C VAL A 27 13.95 25.36 17.40
N LEU A 28 12.62 25.45 17.21
CA LEU A 28 12.02 25.63 15.90
C LEU A 28 12.42 26.94 15.23
N GLN A 29 12.46 28.06 15.96
CA GLN A 29 12.92 29.36 15.47
C GLN A 29 14.41 29.32 15.07
N ALA A 30 15.25 28.64 15.87
CA ALA A 30 16.66 28.47 15.54
C ALA A 30 16.83 27.65 14.27
N ALA A 31 16.06 26.56 14.10
CA ALA A 31 16.09 25.73 12.91
C ALA A 31 15.57 26.47 11.68
N GLN A 32 14.46 27.20 11.79
CA GLN A 32 13.93 28.03 10.71
C GLN A 32 14.96 29.07 10.23
N LYS A 33 15.61 29.75 11.18
CA LYS A 33 16.68 30.72 10.87
C LYS A 33 17.88 30.05 10.18
N ALA A 34 18.29 28.87 10.64
CA ALA A 34 19.44 28.15 10.11
C ALA A 34 19.17 27.55 8.72
N MET A 35 17.95 27.07 8.46
CA MET A 35 17.55 26.45 7.20
C MET A 35 17.06 27.46 6.16
N GLY A 36 16.73 28.68 6.56
CA GLY A 36 16.08 29.67 5.72
C GLY A 36 14.57 29.50 5.67
N ASP A 37 13.81 30.59 5.62
CA ASP A 37 12.36 30.55 5.54
C ASP A 37 11.90 30.54 4.07
N VAL A 38 10.92 29.70 3.77
CA VAL A 38 10.33 29.56 2.43
C VAL A 38 8.81 29.48 2.53
N THR A 39 8.10 30.06 1.59
CA THR A 39 6.64 29.89 1.43
C THR A 39 6.32 28.71 0.55
N SER A 40 7.22 28.37 -0.37
CA SER A 40 7.15 27.22 -1.25
C SER A 40 8.55 26.71 -1.58
N ILE A 41 8.65 25.46 -2.01
CA ILE A 41 9.92 24.86 -2.40
C ILE A 41 9.70 23.87 -3.55
N GLN A 42 10.60 23.88 -4.51
CA GLN A 42 10.69 22.83 -5.51
C GLN A 42 12.06 22.18 -5.43
N TYR A 43 12.08 20.85 -5.46
CA TYR A 43 13.32 20.10 -5.56
C TYR A 43 13.20 18.98 -6.58
N SER A 44 14.32 18.69 -7.23
CA SER A 44 14.39 17.68 -8.28
C SER A 44 15.62 16.79 -8.09
N GLY A 45 15.52 15.56 -8.55
CA GLY A 45 16.59 14.60 -8.40
C GLY A 45 16.34 13.29 -9.14
N THR A 46 17.18 12.31 -8.81
CA THR A 46 17.12 10.93 -9.32
C THR A 46 17.41 9.96 -8.17
N GLY A 47 17.15 8.69 -8.38
CA GLY A 47 17.40 7.69 -7.33
C GLY A 47 16.71 6.38 -7.57
N HIS A 48 16.06 5.86 -6.53
CA HIS A 48 15.33 4.60 -6.58
C HIS A 48 13.95 4.73 -5.96
N LEU A 49 12.99 4.02 -6.54
CA LEU A 49 11.64 3.84 -6.02
C LEU A 49 11.40 2.35 -5.82
N ASN A 50 10.89 1.94 -4.66
CA ASN A 50 10.61 0.54 -4.39
C ASN A 50 9.11 0.27 -4.43
N PHE A 51 8.70 -0.86 -5.01
CA PHE A 51 7.31 -1.28 -5.12
C PHE A 51 6.73 -1.65 -3.75
N PHE A 52 5.95 -0.73 -3.19
CA PHE A 52 5.34 -0.85 -1.88
C PHE A 52 4.51 -2.13 -1.74
N GLY A 53 4.87 -2.98 -0.77
CA GLY A 53 4.13 -4.19 -0.45
C GLY A 53 4.26 -5.34 -1.45
N GLN A 54 5.20 -5.26 -2.41
CA GLN A 54 5.35 -6.20 -3.53
C GLN A 54 6.61 -7.07 -3.42
N ALA A 55 6.99 -7.48 -2.20
CA ALA A 55 8.16 -8.33 -1.99
C ALA A 55 8.03 -9.68 -2.67
N TRP A 56 9.10 -10.16 -3.31
CA TRP A 56 9.13 -11.51 -3.89
C TRP A 56 8.86 -12.62 -2.88
N ALA A 57 9.32 -12.45 -1.65
CA ALA A 57 9.02 -13.37 -0.55
C ALA A 57 8.66 -12.57 0.70
N PRO A 58 7.89 -13.13 1.65
CA PRO A 58 7.57 -12.48 2.90
C PRO A 58 8.84 -12.00 3.64
N ASN A 59 8.83 -10.76 4.10
CA ASN A 59 9.97 -10.10 4.77
C ASN A 59 11.22 -9.87 3.89
N ALA A 60 11.18 -10.12 2.59
CA ALA A 60 12.23 -9.69 1.66
C ALA A 60 12.13 -8.17 1.40
N ALA A 61 13.22 -7.59 0.88
CA ALA A 61 13.20 -6.21 0.42
C ALA A 61 12.18 -6.04 -0.72
N TRP A 62 11.56 -4.88 -0.77
CA TRP A 62 10.66 -4.55 -1.87
C TRP A 62 11.46 -4.28 -3.15
N PRO A 63 10.98 -4.74 -4.31
CA PRO A 63 11.70 -4.59 -5.57
C PRO A 63 11.93 -3.12 -5.93
N THR A 64 13.11 -2.85 -6.42
CA THR A 64 13.58 -1.49 -6.72
C THR A 64 13.46 -1.19 -8.20
N THR A 65 12.99 0.01 -8.54
CA THR A 65 13.02 0.60 -9.88
C THR A 65 13.97 1.79 -9.94
N ASN A 66 14.43 2.12 -11.13
CA ASN A 66 15.29 3.29 -11.34
C ASN A 66 14.43 4.54 -11.44
N LEU A 67 14.53 5.45 -10.48
CA LEU A 67 13.88 6.76 -10.51
C LEU A 67 14.74 7.71 -11.35
N THR A 68 14.41 7.80 -12.64
CA THR A 68 15.20 8.58 -13.63
C THR A 68 14.90 10.07 -13.59
N SER A 69 13.73 10.45 -13.08
CA SER A 69 13.36 11.85 -12.85
C SER A 69 12.39 11.95 -11.69
N TYR A 70 12.65 12.91 -10.83
CA TYR A 70 11.77 13.27 -9.73
C TYR A 70 11.71 14.79 -9.59
N THR A 71 10.51 15.34 -9.46
CA THR A 71 10.31 16.75 -9.12
C THR A 71 9.12 16.88 -8.21
N LYS A 72 9.33 17.46 -7.03
CA LYS A 72 8.27 17.80 -6.10
C LYS A 72 8.26 19.30 -5.84
N THR A 73 7.10 19.91 -5.98
CA THR A 73 6.85 21.30 -5.63
C THR A 73 5.82 21.32 -4.50
N VAL A 74 6.13 22.02 -3.43
CA VAL A 74 5.27 22.20 -2.27
C VAL A 74 5.04 23.68 -2.04
N ASP A 75 3.80 24.07 -1.87
CA ASP A 75 3.41 25.40 -1.38
C ASP A 75 2.77 25.22 0.02
N TYR A 76 3.44 25.75 1.01
CA TYR A 76 3.05 25.60 2.40
C TYR A 76 1.86 26.49 2.77
N ASN A 77 1.71 27.66 2.12
CA ASN A 77 0.63 28.59 2.38
C ASN A 77 -0.71 28.06 1.87
N SER A 78 -0.71 27.58 0.62
CA SER A 78 -1.92 26.98 0.00
C SER A 78 -2.14 25.52 0.41
N LYS A 79 -1.20 24.93 1.15
CA LYS A 79 -1.21 23.50 1.52
C LYS A 79 -1.40 22.60 0.30
N SER A 80 -0.62 22.91 -0.74
CA SER A 80 -0.69 22.23 -2.03
C SER A 80 0.65 21.62 -2.42
N ALA A 81 0.62 20.50 -3.10
CA ALA A 81 1.81 19.88 -3.66
C ALA A 81 1.53 19.23 -5.01
N LYS A 82 2.57 19.25 -5.85
CA LYS A 82 2.65 18.50 -7.09
C LYS A 82 3.92 17.67 -7.08
N GLU A 83 3.78 16.40 -7.40
CA GLU A 83 4.88 15.46 -7.54
C GLU A 83 4.84 14.82 -8.92
N ASN A 84 5.92 14.97 -9.68
CA ASN A 84 6.12 14.30 -10.96
C ASN A 84 7.30 13.35 -10.82
N LEU A 85 7.13 12.13 -11.28
CA LEU A 85 8.19 11.15 -11.30
C LEU A 85 8.16 10.33 -12.58
N ILE A 86 9.34 9.87 -12.98
CA ILE A 86 9.55 8.93 -14.09
C ILE A 86 10.45 7.84 -13.54
N HIS A 87 9.98 6.60 -13.62
CA HIS A 87 10.81 5.47 -13.25
C HIS A 87 10.76 4.36 -14.30
N SER A 88 11.77 3.51 -14.31
CA SER A 88 11.91 2.40 -15.25
C SER A 88 12.32 1.13 -14.54
N GLU A 89 11.98 -0.01 -15.13
CA GLU A 89 12.44 -1.31 -14.65
C GLU A 89 13.96 -1.42 -14.71
N PRO A 90 14.60 -2.07 -13.74
CA PRO A 90 16.03 -2.38 -13.82
C PRO A 90 16.29 -3.48 -14.85
N THR A 91 17.52 -3.52 -15.36
CA THR A 91 17.98 -4.59 -16.25
C THR A 91 19.18 -5.29 -15.61
N PRO A 92 19.10 -6.59 -15.30
CA PRO A 92 17.96 -7.51 -15.49
C PRO A 92 16.78 -7.19 -14.55
N MET A 93 15.58 -7.64 -14.94
CA MET A 93 14.38 -7.52 -14.12
C MET A 93 14.56 -8.20 -12.75
N VAL A 94 14.12 -7.54 -11.70
CA VAL A 94 14.15 -8.09 -10.34
C VAL A 94 12.96 -9.01 -10.07
N LYS A 95 13.10 -9.89 -9.08
CA LYS A 95 12.00 -10.72 -8.59
C LYS A 95 11.07 -9.92 -7.69
N GLY A 96 9.78 -10.25 -7.72
CA GLY A 96 8.74 -9.48 -7.04
C GLY A 96 8.30 -8.29 -7.89
N GLY A 97 7.64 -7.35 -7.26
CA GLY A 97 7.06 -6.22 -7.96
C GLY A 97 5.67 -6.49 -8.47
N GLY A 98 5.01 -5.42 -8.85
CA GLY A 98 3.73 -5.51 -9.51
C GLY A 98 3.88 -5.93 -10.97
N ARG A 99 3.04 -5.36 -11.80
CA ARG A 99 3.09 -5.58 -13.24
C ARG A 99 4.35 -4.92 -13.83
N PRO A 100 5.26 -5.66 -14.44
CA PRO A 100 6.38 -5.06 -15.15
C PRO A 100 5.89 -4.19 -16.31
N PHE A 101 6.55 -3.10 -16.55
CA PHE A 101 6.21 -2.15 -17.61
C PHE A 101 7.40 -1.98 -18.58
N ALA A 102 7.09 -1.77 -19.84
CA ALA A 102 8.11 -1.49 -20.86
C ALA A 102 8.37 0.01 -20.94
N GLY A 103 9.64 0.40 -20.86
CA GLY A 103 10.04 1.80 -20.93
C GLY A 103 9.85 2.58 -19.63
N ASP A 104 9.42 3.82 -19.75
CA ASP A 104 9.24 4.73 -18.63
C ASP A 104 7.79 4.75 -18.15
N ASP A 105 7.56 4.52 -16.86
CA ASP A 105 6.30 4.88 -16.20
C ASP A 105 6.36 6.32 -15.69
N LYS A 106 5.36 7.11 -16.09
CA LYS A 106 5.25 8.54 -15.75
C LYS A 106 4.07 8.77 -14.83
N GLN A 107 4.35 9.34 -13.67
CA GLN A 107 3.34 9.66 -12.69
C GLN A 107 3.32 11.15 -12.38
N ALA A 108 2.11 11.69 -12.18
CA ALA A 108 1.91 13.06 -11.73
C ALA A 108 0.82 13.06 -10.66
N ASN A 109 1.22 13.34 -9.42
CA ASN A 109 0.38 13.29 -8.24
C ASN A 109 0.16 14.70 -7.69
N PHE A 110 -1.08 15.01 -7.34
CA PHE A 110 -1.45 16.33 -6.85
C PHE A 110 -2.22 16.25 -5.54
N VAL A 111 -2.06 17.28 -4.74
CA VAL A 111 -2.92 17.55 -3.59
C VAL A 111 -3.10 19.05 -3.42
N SER A 112 -4.31 19.47 -3.08
CA SER A 112 -4.63 20.86 -2.72
C SER A 112 -5.78 20.88 -1.73
N GLY A 113 -5.49 21.28 -0.49
CA GLY A 113 -6.44 21.20 0.60
C GLY A 113 -6.97 19.77 0.80
N GLN A 114 -8.28 19.59 0.70
CA GLN A 114 -8.94 18.29 0.87
C GLN A 114 -9.04 17.46 -0.44
N TYR A 115 -8.45 17.93 -1.53
CA TYR A 115 -8.54 17.30 -2.84
C TYR A 115 -7.22 16.67 -3.24
N ALA A 116 -7.28 15.44 -3.79
CA ALA A 116 -6.13 14.78 -4.40
C ALA A 116 -6.55 14.16 -5.75
N TRP A 117 -5.62 14.12 -6.68
CA TRP A 117 -5.81 13.47 -7.98
C TRP A 117 -4.46 13.07 -8.59
N ASP A 118 -4.54 12.13 -9.51
CA ASP A 118 -3.45 11.77 -10.39
C ASP A 118 -3.71 12.33 -11.79
N GLN A 119 -2.66 12.54 -12.56
CA GLN A 119 -2.77 12.99 -13.94
C GLN A 119 -1.81 12.21 -14.84
N PRO A 120 -2.14 10.93 -15.13
CA PRO A 120 -1.29 10.09 -15.98
C PRO A 120 -1.30 10.54 -17.45
N GLY A 121 -2.26 11.35 -17.83
CA GLY A 121 -2.44 11.91 -19.18
C GLY A 121 -3.13 13.26 -19.14
N ALA A 122 -3.94 13.57 -20.14
CA ALA A 122 -4.61 14.87 -20.23
C ALA A 122 -5.74 15.06 -19.19
N ALA A 123 -6.41 13.99 -18.82
CA ALA A 123 -7.53 14.04 -17.87
C ALA A 123 -7.06 13.75 -16.43
N PRO A 124 -7.54 14.53 -15.43
CA PRO A 124 -7.29 14.22 -14.03
C PRO A 124 -8.13 13.01 -13.57
N VAL A 125 -7.52 12.16 -12.76
CA VAL A 125 -8.16 11.01 -12.11
C VAL A 125 -8.31 11.32 -10.62
N PRO A 126 -9.53 11.57 -10.11
CA PRO A 126 -9.74 11.90 -8.70
C PRO A 126 -9.27 10.79 -7.77
N GLN A 127 -8.60 11.17 -6.67
CA GLN A 127 -8.08 10.28 -5.63
C GLN A 127 -8.54 10.75 -4.23
N PRO A 128 -9.85 10.81 -3.95
CA PRO A 128 -10.33 11.41 -2.70
C PRO A 128 -9.81 10.68 -1.45
N GLY A 129 -9.55 9.38 -1.54
CA GLY A 129 -8.96 8.61 -0.44
C GLY A 129 -7.50 8.95 -0.13
N ALA A 130 -6.75 9.51 -1.08
CA ALA A 130 -5.33 9.84 -0.91
C ALA A 130 -5.10 11.25 -0.32
N ALA A 131 -6.13 12.09 -0.24
CA ALA A 131 -5.97 13.50 0.11
C ALA A 131 -5.31 13.71 1.50
N ALA A 132 -5.78 13.00 2.52
CA ALA A 132 -5.26 13.14 3.88
C ALA A 132 -3.78 12.72 4.00
N GLU A 133 -3.40 11.64 3.34
CA GLU A 133 -2.02 11.16 3.32
C GLU A 133 -1.11 12.12 2.54
N ARG A 134 -1.53 12.56 1.35
CA ARG A 134 -0.75 13.52 0.55
C ARG A 134 -0.61 14.89 1.25
N GLN A 135 -1.60 15.32 2.01
CA GLN A 135 -1.49 16.50 2.87
C GLN A 135 -0.45 16.29 3.97
N LEU A 136 -0.45 15.13 4.61
CA LEU A 136 0.53 14.81 5.63
C LEU A 136 1.96 14.80 5.07
N GLN A 137 2.17 14.33 3.83
CA GLN A 137 3.46 14.32 3.15
C GLN A 137 4.04 15.75 2.94
N ILE A 138 3.23 16.79 2.88
CA ILE A 138 3.69 18.18 2.87
C ILE A 138 4.43 18.49 4.19
N TRP A 139 3.86 18.06 5.31
CA TRP A 139 4.39 18.30 6.65
C TRP A 139 5.54 17.37 7.04
N LEU A 140 5.79 16.33 6.28
CA LEU A 140 6.94 15.46 6.45
C LEU A 140 8.18 15.94 5.67
N THR A 141 8.09 17.02 4.89
CA THR A 141 9.28 17.69 4.30
C THR A 141 10.01 18.53 5.36
N PRO A 142 11.33 18.78 5.24
CA PRO A 142 12.08 19.47 6.29
C PRO A 142 11.49 20.83 6.70
N HIS A 143 11.20 21.70 5.74
CA HIS A 143 10.61 23.02 5.98
C HIS A 143 9.14 22.94 6.38
N GLY A 144 8.38 21.98 5.80
CA GLY A 144 6.99 21.71 6.17
C GLY A 144 6.86 21.26 7.61
N PHE A 145 7.78 20.42 8.09
CA PHE A 145 7.83 19.98 9.48
C PHE A 145 7.98 21.16 10.45
N LEU A 146 8.91 22.07 10.18
CA LEU A 146 9.09 23.25 11.03
C LEU A 146 7.85 24.13 11.09
N LYS A 147 7.21 24.37 9.91
CA LYS A 147 5.98 25.18 9.84
C LYS A 147 4.82 24.51 10.58
N ALA A 148 4.58 23.24 10.33
CA ALA A 148 3.51 22.51 11.00
C ALA A 148 3.73 22.41 12.51
N ALA A 149 4.97 22.20 12.97
CA ALA A 149 5.31 22.17 14.38
C ALA A 149 5.04 23.52 15.08
N MET A 150 5.35 24.63 14.42
CA MET A 150 5.07 25.97 14.94
C MET A 150 3.57 26.28 15.03
N GLU A 151 2.77 25.77 14.09
CA GLU A 151 1.31 25.97 14.06
C GLU A 151 0.55 25.05 15.06
N ASN A 152 1.12 23.91 15.45
CA ASN A 152 0.41 22.86 16.20
C ASN A 152 0.90 22.64 17.64
N ASN A 153 1.37 23.69 18.31
CA ASN A 153 1.77 23.63 19.73
C ASN A 153 2.74 22.47 20.05
N ALA A 154 3.79 22.35 19.26
CA ALA A 154 4.76 21.28 19.39
C ALA A 154 5.44 21.26 20.77
N THR A 155 5.82 20.07 21.20
CA THR A 155 6.65 19.82 22.37
C THR A 155 8.07 19.46 21.97
N ALA A 156 9.04 19.69 22.85
CA ALA A 156 10.44 19.37 22.64
C ALA A 156 10.96 18.41 23.71
N LYS A 157 11.78 17.46 23.29
CA LYS A 157 12.48 16.54 24.17
C LYS A 157 13.93 16.38 23.72
N LYS A 158 14.89 16.70 24.57
CA LYS A 158 16.31 16.52 24.26
C LYS A 158 16.64 15.03 24.13
N GLN A 159 17.40 14.72 23.11
CA GLN A 159 17.94 13.37 22.78
C GLN A 159 19.47 13.45 22.64
N ALA A 160 20.15 12.31 22.62
CA ALA A 160 21.61 12.25 22.44
C ALA A 160 22.06 12.84 21.08
N THR A 161 21.23 12.72 20.05
CA THR A 161 21.55 13.14 18.66
C THR A 161 20.91 14.49 18.27
N GLY A 162 20.23 15.17 19.20
CA GLY A 162 19.55 16.44 18.91
C GLY A 162 18.32 16.67 19.77
N THR A 163 17.34 17.36 19.24
CA THR A 163 16.06 17.60 19.92
C THR A 163 14.94 16.97 19.10
N GLU A 164 14.19 16.09 19.73
CA GLU A 164 12.94 15.56 19.18
C GLU A 164 11.84 16.59 19.38
N ILE A 165 11.12 16.89 18.31
CA ILE A 165 9.95 17.75 18.29
C ILE A 165 8.74 16.88 17.96
N SER A 166 7.64 17.04 18.66
CA SER A 166 6.40 16.29 18.45
C SER A 166 5.18 17.18 18.47
N PHE A 167 4.24 16.95 17.55
CA PHE A 167 2.95 17.65 17.48
C PHE A 167 1.85 16.75 16.93
N GLN A 168 0.60 17.18 17.08
CA GLN A 168 -0.58 16.52 16.51
C GLN A 168 -1.08 17.31 15.29
N THR A 169 -1.45 16.59 14.23
CA THR A 169 -2.17 17.15 13.08
C THR A 169 -3.30 16.21 12.68
N GLY A 170 -4.55 16.63 12.89
CA GLY A 170 -5.71 15.75 12.81
C GLY A 170 -5.57 14.56 13.78
N LYS A 171 -5.69 13.35 13.26
CA LYS A 171 -5.50 12.10 14.05
C LYS A 171 -4.05 11.61 14.11
N PHE A 172 -3.12 12.28 13.44
CA PHE A 172 -1.74 11.83 13.31
C PHE A 172 -0.82 12.54 14.31
N THR A 173 0.06 11.77 14.93
CA THR A 173 1.23 12.29 15.64
C THR A 173 2.38 12.38 14.65
N VAL A 174 2.98 13.55 14.54
CA VAL A 174 4.20 13.76 13.76
C VAL A 174 5.34 14.05 14.72
N THR A 175 6.44 13.34 14.56
CA THR A 175 7.69 13.59 15.28
C THR A 175 8.81 13.89 14.29
N GLY A 176 9.83 14.60 14.75
CA GLY A 176 11.03 14.82 13.95
C GLY A 176 12.21 15.21 14.83
N THR A 177 13.40 15.02 14.29
CA THR A 177 14.66 15.33 14.99
C THR A 177 15.33 16.53 14.37
N ILE A 178 15.71 17.49 15.19
CA ILE A 178 16.54 18.65 14.85
C ILE A 178 17.90 18.44 15.51
N ASP A 179 18.96 18.43 14.71
CA ASP A 179 20.34 18.18 15.17
C ASP A 179 20.97 19.41 15.82
N ALA A 180 22.23 19.28 16.28
CA ALA A 180 23.02 20.35 16.90
C ALA A 180 23.34 21.52 15.94
N HIS A 181 23.21 21.31 14.62
CA HIS A 181 23.37 22.33 13.59
C HIS A 181 22.05 23.00 13.20
N ASN A 182 20.98 22.69 13.93
CA ASN A 182 19.60 23.14 13.66
C ASN A 182 19.05 22.66 12.31
N MET A 183 19.47 21.48 11.83
CA MET A 183 18.92 20.84 10.64
C MET A 183 17.89 19.78 11.04
N VAL A 184 16.78 19.69 10.30
CA VAL A 184 15.83 18.58 10.43
C VAL A 184 16.46 17.34 9.81
N THR A 185 16.78 16.33 10.61
CA THR A 185 17.45 15.12 10.13
C THR A 185 16.50 13.94 9.92
N LYS A 186 15.32 14.00 10.54
CA LYS A 186 14.31 12.96 10.45
C LYS A 186 12.91 13.50 10.69
N THR A 187 11.92 12.91 10.02
CA THR A 187 10.49 13.06 10.34
C THR A 187 9.83 11.68 10.37
N GLU A 188 8.86 11.50 11.26
CA GLU A 188 8.15 10.23 11.46
C GLU A 188 6.67 10.47 11.71
N THR A 189 5.86 9.52 11.25
CA THR A 189 4.44 9.41 11.60
C THR A 189 3.97 7.97 11.42
N HIS A 190 2.76 7.66 11.86
CA HIS A 190 2.12 6.39 11.57
C HIS A 190 0.92 6.61 10.66
N LEU A 191 0.75 5.73 9.67
CA LEU A 191 -0.39 5.67 8.78
C LEU A 191 -1.15 4.35 8.95
N PRO A 192 -2.49 4.36 8.86
CA PRO A 192 -3.25 3.12 8.87
C PRO A 192 -2.98 2.34 7.59
N ASN A 193 -2.52 1.09 7.73
CA ASN A 193 -2.30 0.20 6.60
C ASN A 193 -3.11 -1.10 6.80
N PRO A 194 -3.87 -1.58 5.79
CA PRO A 194 -4.69 -2.77 5.94
C PRO A 194 -3.90 -4.04 6.26
N VAL A 195 -2.64 -4.14 5.82
CA VAL A 195 -1.76 -5.29 6.09
C VAL A 195 -0.95 -5.10 7.36
N LEU A 196 -0.21 -3.97 7.47
CA LEU A 196 0.78 -3.73 8.52
C LEU A 196 0.23 -3.06 9.79
N GLY A 197 -1.02 -2.61 9.81
CA GLY A 197 -1.59 -1.90 10.97
C GLY A 197 -1.20 -0.43 11.03
N ASP A 198 -0.83 0.07 12.20
CA ASP A 198 -0.30 1.42 12.36
C ASP A 198 1.13 1.46 11.82
N MET A 199 1.25 1.61 10.52
CA MET A 199 2.49 1.53 9.78
C MET A 199 3.35 2.77 9.99
N LEU A 200 4.59 2.59 10.47
CA LEU A 200 5.55 3.68 10.60
C LEU A 200 5.98 4.17 9.20
N VAL A 201 5.92 5.48 9.01
CA VAL A 201 6.53 6.21 7.89
C VAL A 201 7.64 7.08 8.46
N GLU A 202 8.86 6.81 8.05
CA GLU A 202 10.06 7.52 8.46
C GLU A 202 10.73 8.14 7.24
N THR A 203 11.13 9.40 7.34
CA THR A 203 11.94 10.05 6.29
C THR A 203 13.18 10.65 6.93
N THR A 204 14.36 10.27 6.44
CA THR A 204 15.65 10.79 6.86
C THR A 204 16.22 11.77 5.83
N PHE A 205 16.92 12.78 6.33
CA PHE A 205 17.47 13.88 5.56
C PHE A 205 18.95 14.06 5.88
N SER A 206 19.80 14.11 4.85
CA SER A 206 21.24 14.29 5.04
C SER A 206 21.88 15.09 3.89
N GLY A 207 23.18 15.44 4.06
CA GLY A 207 23.94 16.14 3.02
C GLY A 207 23.42 17.55 2.76
N TYR A 208 23.03 18.31 3.78
CA TYR A 208 22.51 19.65 3.65
C TYR A 208 23.48 20.59 2.90
N LYS A 209 22.97 21.28 1.88
CA LYS A 209 23.68 22.32 1.11
C LYS A 209 22.85 23.60 1.07
N ASP A 210 23.50 24.70 0.79
CA ASP A 210 22.85 26.01 0.59
C ASP A 210 22.43 26.14 -0.88
N PHE A 211 21.16 26.50 -1.05
CA PHE A 211 20.55 26.79 -2.35
C PHE A 211 19.94 28.19 -2.28
N ASN A 212 20.71 29.20 -2.63
CA ASN A 212 20.29 30.61 -2.61
C ASN A 212 19.78 31.08 -1.23
N GLY A 213 20.52 30.76 -0.16
CA GLY A 213 20.17 31.11 1.21
C GLY A 213 19.21 30.17 1.92
N VAL A 214 18.81 29.08 1.26
CA VAL A 214 17.97 28.02 1.84
C VAL A 214 18.74 26.72 1.91
N LYS A 215 18.89 26.17 3.11
CA LYS A 215 19.53 24.87 3.31
C LYS A 215 18.54 23.75 3.09
N PHE A 216 18.86 22.84 2.21
CA PHE A 216 18.06 21.67 1.88
C PHE A 216 18.91 20.39 1.79
N PRO A 217 18.39 19.21 2.16
CA PRO A 217 19.13 17.96 2.08
C PRO A 217 19.37 17.55 0.62
N THR A 218 20.54 16.99 0.35
CA THR A 218 20.85 16.38 -0.95
C THR A 218 20.53 14.89 -0.98
N THR A 219 20.25 14.30 0.16
CA THR A 219 19.82 12.89 0.26
C THR A 219 18.56 12.79 1.10
N ILE A 220 17.54 12.17 0.53
CA ILE A 220 16.26 11.89 1.18
C ILE A 220 15.98 10.41 1.05
N VAL A 221 15.78 9.73 2.19
CA VAL A 221 15.39 8.32 2.22
C VAL A 221 14.09 8.19 3.00
N GLN A 222 13.07 7.61 2.38
CA GLN A 222 11.80 7.31 3.04
C GLN A 222 11.62 5.81 3.20
N GLN A 223 11.21 5.42 4.40
CA GLN A 223 10.82 4.04 4.73
C GLN A 223 9.35 3.99 5.14
N GLN A 224 8.69 2.90 4.81
CA GLN A 224 7.33 2.58 5.25
C GLN A 224 7.30 1.14 5.78
N GLY A 225 6.79 0.96 6.99
CA GLY A 225 6.78 -0.35 7.64
C GLY A 225 8.17 -0.99 7.80
N GLY A 226 9.22 -0.18 7.88
CA GLY A 226 10.62 -0.61 7.99
C GLY A 226 11.29 -0.96 6.66
N SER A 227 10.61 -0.81 5.52
CA SER A 227 11.17 -1.03 4.18
C SER A 227 11.32 0.29 3.43
N THR A 228 12.44 0.45 2.72
CA THR A 228 12.68 1.63 1.89
C THR A 228 11.66 1.70 0.74
N VAL A 229 11.06 2.87 0.52
CA VAL A 229 10.16 3.16 -0.61
C VAL A 229 10.74 4.18 -1.57
N LEU A 230 11.57 5.09 -1.07
CA LEU A 230 12.21 6.14 -1.86
C LEU A 230 13.64 6.36 -1.39
N GLU A 231 14.58 6.38 -2.32
CA GLU A 231 15.93 6.91 -2.16
C GLU A 231 16.15 7.99 -3.19
N LEU A 232 16.29 9.23 -2.77
CA LEU A 232 16.42 10.38 -3.67
C LEU A 232 17.73 11.13 -3.45
N THR A 233 18.49 11.28 -4.50
CA THR A 233 19.59 12.24 -4.59
C THR A 233 19.06 13.52 -5.19
N VAL A 234 19.00 14.60 -4.41
CA VAL A 234 18.50 15.91 -4.83
C VAL A 234 19.62 16.64 -5.58
N ASN A 235 19.35 17.00 -6.83
CA ASN A 235 20.30 17.65 -7.74
C ASN A 235 20.05 19.18 -7.82
N SER A 236 18.81 19.62 -7.64
CA SER A 236 18.46 21.03 -7.66
C SER A 236 17.36 21.37 -6.69
N VAL A 237 17.42 22.59 -6.17
CA VAL A 237 16.39 23.16 -5.29
C VAL A 237 16.11 24.59 -5.75
N ASN A 238 14.83 24.92 -5.91
CA ASN A 238 14.37 26.27 -6.23
C ASN A 238 13.49 26.77 -5.06
N PRO A 239 13.98 27.67 -4.21
CA PRO A 239 13.21 28.29 -3.14
C PRO A 239 12.18 29.27 -3.70
N ASN A 240 10.98 29.27 -3.14
CA ASN A 240 9.88 30.19 -3.42
C ASN A 240 9.47 30.25 -4.92
N PRO A 241 9.36 29.11 -5.65
CA PRO A 241 9.00 29.14 -7.08
C PRO A 241 7.58 29.66 -7.33
N GLY A 242 6.75 29.70 -6.29
CA GLY A 242 5.30 29.82 -6.42
C GLY A 242 4.68 28.54 -7.00
N LEU A 243 3.51 28.20 -6.54
CA LEU A 243 2.74 27.07 -7.06
C LEU A 243 1.26 27.47 -7.12
N ASN A 244 0.73 27.54 -8.33
CA ASN A 244 -0.71 27.74 -8.51
C ASN A 244 -1.32 26.43 -8.99
N ILE A 245 -2.02 25.74 -8.09
CA ILE A 245 -2.78 24.51 -8.41
C ILE A 245 -4.25 24.85 -8.41
N SER A 246 -4.87 24.85 -9.58
CA SER A 246 -6.31 24.88 -9.71
C SER A 246 -6.85 23.46 -9.60
N VAL A 247 -7.70 23.20 -8.61
CA VAL A 247 -8.38 21.90 -8.48
C VAL A 247 -9.38 21.74 -9.61
N PRO A 248 -9.30 20.71 -10.45
CA PRO A 248 -10.27 20.47 -11.52
C PRO A 248 -11.68 20.26 -10.97
N ASP A 249 -12.70 20.68 -11.70
CA ASP A 249 -14.09 20.53 -11.24
C ASP A 249 -14.53 19.07 -11.09
N SER A 250 -14.03 18.19 -11.97
CA SER A 250 -14.22 16.74 -11.83
C SER A 250 -13.64 16.17 -10.52
N VAL A 251 -12.57 16.76 -9.99
CA VAL A 251 -11.98 16.37 -8.71
C VAL A 251 -12.77 16.93 -7.52
N LYS A 252 -13.24 18.18 -7.62
CA LYS A 252 -14.05 18.80 -6.55
C LYS A 252 -15.35 18.07 -6.27
N THR A 253 -15.96 17.52 -7.31
CA THR A 253 -17.26 16.84 -7.24
C THR A 253 -17.14 15.33 -7.08
N ALA A 254 -15.92 14.77 -7.15
CA ALA A 254 -15.71 13.35 -7.02
C ALA A 254 -16.01 12.84 -5.61
N THR A 255 -16.72 11.74 -5.55
CA THR A 255 -16.91 10.96 -4.32
C THR A 255 -16.13 9.65 -4.44
N PRO A 256 -15.69 9.05 -3.31
CA PRO A 256 -15.12 7.72 -3.37
C PRO A 256 -16.06 6.76 -4.09
N PRO A 257 -15.56 5.95 -5.05
CA PRO A 257 -16.41 5.00 -5.75
C PRO A 257 -17.02 4.01 -4.77
N ALA A 258 -18.31 3.72 -4.95
CA ALA A 258 -18.97 2.68 -4.17
C ALA A 258 -18.32 1.33 -4.46
N ILE A 259 -18.00 0.58 -3.41
CA ILE A 259 -17.49 -0.78 -3.57
C ILE A 259 -18.65 -1.66 -4.01
N LYS A 260 -18.55 -2.13 -5.25
CA LYS A 260 -19.51 -3.04 -5.87
C LYS A 260 -18.82 -4.32 -6.27
N VAL A 261 -19.60 -5.39 -6.30
CA VAL A 261 -19.18 -6.68 -6.83
C VAL A 261 -20.17 -7.13 -7.88
N ASP A 262 -19.64 -7.62 -9.00
CA ASP A 262 -20.41 -8.19 -10.10
C ASP A 262 -20.14 -9.69 -10.17
N THR A 263 -21.21 -10.50 -10.16
CA THR A 263 -21.09 -11.94 -10.02
C THR A 263 -21.44 -12.66 -11.33
N LYS A 264 -20.53 -13.54 -11.78
CA LYS A 264 -20.73 -14.44 -12.91
C LYS A 264 -20.66 -15.88 -12.44
N LYS A 265 -21.71 -16.68 -12.67
CA LYS A 265 -21.68 -18.12 -12.41
C LYS A 265 -20.80 -18.79 -13.47
N LEU A 266 -19.77 -19.51 -13.05
CA LEU A 266 -18.87 -20.26 -13.94
C LEU A 266 -19.29 -21.71 -14.08
N ALA A 267 -19.73 -22.32 -12.98
CA ALA A 267 -20.27 -23.68 -12.94
C ALA A 267 -21.24 -23.80 -11.76
N ASP A 268 -21.83 -24.97 -11.57
CA ASP A 268 -22.69 -25.18 -10.43
C ASP A 268 -21.92 -25.07 -9.11
N GLY A 269 -22.34 -24.14 -8.23
CA GLY A 269 -21.66 -23.85 -6.98
C GLY A 269 -20.31 -23.12 -7.11
N ILE A 270 -20.00 -22.53 -8.27
CA ILE A 270 -18.77 -21.77 -8.51
C ILE A 270 -19.09 -20.43 -9.16
N TRP A 271 -18.71 -19.34 -8.50
CA TRP A 271 -18.95 -17.98 -8.99
C TRP A 271 -17.66 -17.17 -8.99
N PHE A 272 -17.49 -16.40 -10.05
CA PHE A 272 -16.48 -15.36 -10.17
C PHE A 272 -17.10 -14.04 -9.71
N VAL A 273 -16.45 -13.37 -8.78
CA VAL A 273 -16.95 -12.16 -8.12
C VAL A 273 -16.00 -11.02 -8.45
N ALA A 274 -16.26 -10.36 -9.57
CA ALA A 274 -15.50 -9.23 -10.05
C ALA A 274 -15.73 -7.99 -9.20
N GLY A 275 -14.74 -7.11 -9.12
CA GLY A 275 -14.90 -5.83 -8.44
C GLY A 275 -13.65 -4.97 -8.43
N GLY A 276 -13.64 -3.94 -9.26
CA GLY A 276 -12.50 -3.04 -9.41
C GLY A 276 -11.33 -3.72 -10.12
N SER A 277 -10.13 -3.57 -9.57
CA SER A 277 -8.89 -4.13 -10.14
C SER A 277 -8.64 -5.60 -9.78
N HIS A 278 -9.34 -6.12 -8.75
CA HIS A 278 -9.11 -7.47 -8.22
C HIS A 278 -10.43 -8.22 -8.11
N ASN A 279 -10.38 -9.49 -8.43
CA ASN A 279 -11.52 -10.40 -8.37
C ASN A 279 -11.42 -11.29 -7.12
N SER A 280 -12.47 -12.06 -6.89
CA SER A 280 -12.52 -13.14 -5.91
C SER A 280 -13.35 -14.28 -6.51
N MET A 281 -13.27 -15.46 -5.92
CA MET A 281 -14.22 -16.53 -6.26
C MET A 281 -14.97 -16.99 -5.04
N VAL A 282 -16.22 -17.41 -5.23
CA VAL A 282 -17.05 -18.05 -4.21
C VAL A 282 -17.31 -19.48 -4.66
N VAL A 283 -17.02 -20.43 -3.79
CA VAL A 283 -17.14 -21.86 -4.04
C VAL A 283 -18.01 -22.50 -2.97
N GLU A 284 -19.11 -23.08 -3.39
CA GLU A 284 -20.03 -23.82 -2.52
C GLU A 284 -19.56 -25.26 -2.33
N PHE A 285 -19.38 -25.66 -1.10
CA PHE A 285 -19.27 -27.06 -0.65
C PHE A 285 -20.59 -27.55 -0.01
N PRO A 286 -20.80 -28.85 0.15
CA PRO A 286 -22.01 -29.36 0.79
C PRO A 286 -22.40 -28.68 2.10
N THR A 287 -21.43 -28.39 2.99
CA THR A 287 -21.72 -27.83 4.33
C THR A 287 -21.14 -26.44 4.58
N TYR A 288 -20.31 -25.89 3.66
CA TYR A 288 -19.65 -24.60 3.84
C TYR A 288 -19.36 -23.87 2.52
N ILE A 289 -18.87 -22.65 2.63
CA ILE A 289 -18.35 -21.81 1.54
C ILE A 289 -16.84 -21.71 1.69
N THR A 290 -16.12 -21.79 0.57
CA THR A 290 -14.74 -21.33 0.44
C THR A 290 -14.73 -20.08 -0.43
N VAL A 291 -13.99 -19.05 -0.01
CA VAL A 291 -13.71 -17.88 -0.84
C VAL A 291 -12.25 -17.97 -1.28
N ILE A 292 -11.95 -17.55 -2.52
CA ILE A 292 -10.59 -17.38 -3.03
C ILE A 292 -10.37 -15.89 -3.21
N GLU A 293 -9.30 -15.38 -2.66
CA GLU A 293 -8.84 -13.99 -2.55
C GLU A 293 -9.68 -13.07 -1.67
N GLY A 294 -8.93 -12.40 -0.76
CA GLY A 294 -9.41 -11.30 0.08
C GLY A 294 -8.63 -10.02 -0.19
N PRO A 295 -8.77 -9.40 -1.38
CA PRO A 295 -7.89 -8.36 -1.84
C PRO A 295 -8.22 -6.99 -1.24
N LEU A 296 -7.29 -6.04 -1.42
CA LEU A 296 -7.39 -4.60 -1.23
C LEU A 296 -7.69 -4.15 0.21
N SER A 297 -8.90 -4.43 0.74
CA SER A 297 -9.35 -3.84 2.00
C SER A 297 -10.48 -4.62 2.65
N GLU A 298 -10.73 -4.31 3.94
CA GLU A 298 -11.89 -4.82 4.68
C GLU A 298 -13.21 -4.54 3.94
N ALA A 299 -13.39 -3.33 3.43
CA ALA A 299 -14.64 -2.94 2.76
C ALA A 299 -14.89 -3.79 1.49
N ARG A 300 -13.83 -4.13 0.72
CA ARG A 300 -13.93 -5.03 -0.43
C ARG A 300 -14.28 -6.45 -0.01
N SER A 301 -13.64 -6.96 1.04
CA SER A 301 -13.92 -8.28 1.58
C SER A 301 -15.34 -8.40 2.14
N LEU A 302 -15.84 -7.37 2.83
CA LEU A 302 -17.23 -7.34 3.32
C LEU A 302 -18.24 -7.41 2.18
N ALA A 303 -17.97 -6.76 1.04
CA ALA A 303 -18.83 -6.86 -0.15
C ALA A 303 -18.85 -8.29 -0.72
N VAL A 304 -17.68 -8.95 -0.79
CA VAL A 304 -17.60 -10.38 -1.22
C VAL A 304 -18.29 -11.30 -0.25
N ILE A 305 -18.10 -11.11 1.06
CA ILE A 305 -18.75 -11.90 2.12
C ILE A 305 -20.27 -11.77 2.04
N ALA A 306 -20.78 -10.54 1.85
CA ALA A 306 -22.22 -10.32 1.69
C ALA A 306 -22.76 -11.04 0.45
N GLU A 307 -22.03 -10.97 -0.67
CA GLU A 307 -22.41 -11.66 -1.90
C GLU A 307 -22.34 -13.18 -1.76
N ALA A 308 -21.31 -13.72 -1.13
CA ALA A 308 -21.18 -15.15 -0.85
C ALA A 308 -22.36 -15.68 -0.02
N LYS A 309 -22.76 -14.95 1.03
CA LYS A 309 -23.93 -15.29 1.86
C LYS A 309 -25.26 -15.14 1.10
N ARG A 310 -25.34 -14.24 0.13
CA ARG A 310 -26.51 -14.11 -0.76
C ARG A 310 -26.62 -15.28 -1.75
N LEU A 311 -25.48 -15.68 -2.32
CA LEU A 311 -25.42 -16.81 -3.29
C LEU A 311 -25.67 -18.15 -2.62
N VAL A 312 -25.14 -18.34 -1.43
CA VAL A 312 -25.20 -19.60 -0.67
C VAL A 312 -25.69 -19.33 0.76
N PRO A 313 -26.99 -19.10 0.94
CA PRO A 313 -27.53 -18.81 2.25
C PRO A 313 -27.38 -20.02 3.21
N ASN A 314 -27.26 -19.70 4.50
CA ASN A 314 -27.21 -20.68 5.60
C ASN A 314 -25.95 -21.56 5.67
N LYS A 315 -24.91 -21.32 4.86
CA LYS A 315 -23.60 -21.97 5.00
C LYS A 315 -22.55 -20.99 5.53
N PRO A 316 -21.69 -21.40 6.48
CA PRO A 316 -20.61 -20.55 6.94
C PRO A 316 -19.50 -20.44 5.89
N ILE A 317 -18.80 -19.31 5.85
CA ILE A 317 -17.52 -19.18 5.15
C ILE A 317 -16.48 -19.86 6.04
N LYS A 318 -16.04 -21.06 5.66
CA LYS A 318 -15.11 -21.87 6.44
C LYS A 318 -13.66 -21.62 6.10
N TYR A 319 -13.38 -21.32 4.82
CA TYR A 319 -12.02 -21.08 4.33
C TYR A 319 -11.95 -19.82 3.47
N LEU A 320 -10.83 -19.13 3.62
CA LEU A 320 -10.33 -18.19 2.63
C LEU A 320 -9.02 -18.75 2.07
N ILE A 321 -8.91 -18.91 0.77
CA ILE A 321 -7.64 -19.16 0.09
C ILE A 321 -7.06 -17.80 -0.30
N ASN A 322 -5.86 -17.49 0.18
CA ASN A 322 -5.10 -16.32 -0.23
C ASN A 322 -3.92 -16.78 -1.08
N THR A 323 -3.86 -16.31 -2.33
CA THR A 323 -2.91 -16.78 -3.31
C THR A 323 -1.48 -16.41 -2.96
N HIS A 324 -1.24 -15.17 -2.46
CA HIS A 324 0.09 -14.72 -2.05
C HIS A 324 0.04 -13.50 -1.12
N SER A 325 1.21 -13.06 -0.65
CA SER A 325 1.34 -12.08 0.43
C SER A 325 1.43 -10.61 -0.01
N HIS A 326 1.35 -10.29 -1.30
CA HIS A 326 1.33 -8.90 -1.75
C HIS A 326 0.16 -8.13 -1.13
N PHE A 327 0.36 -6.83 -0.86
CA PHE A 327 -0.58 -6.06 -0.02
C PHE A 327 -1.93 -5.84 -0.69
N ASP A 328 -1.97 -5.78 -2.00
CA ASP A 328 -3.19 -5.72 -2.80
C ASP A 328 -4.00 -7.03 -2.78
N HIS A 329 -3.35 -8.20 -2.58
CA HIS A 329 -4.00 -9.50 -2.41
C HIS A 329 -4.29 -9.86 -0.95
N SER A 330 -3.64 -9.21 -0.01
CA SER A 330 -3.74 -9.55 1.42
C SER A 330 -4.45 -8.50 2.27
N GLY A 331 -4.77 -7.33 1.73
CA GLY A 331 -5.34 -6.22 2.50
C GLY A 331 -6.71 -6.48 3.13
N GLY A 332 -7.48 -7.44 2.60
CA GLY A 332 -8.79 -7.79 3.14
C GLY A 332 -8.85 -9.15 3.86
N VAL A 333 -7.75 -9.91 3.93
CA VAL A 333 -7.70 -11.28 4.50
C VAL A 333 -8.16 -11.31 5.95
N ARG A 334 -7.79 -10.33 6.76
CA ARG A 334 -8.19 -10.21 8.18
C ARG A 334 -9.70 -10.18 8.39
N THR A 335 -10.46 -9.69 7.42
CA THR A 335 -11.93 -9.65 7.50
C THR A 335 -12.52 -11.05 7.56
N TYR A 336 -11.91 -12.01 6.86
CA TYR A 336 -12.36 -13.40 6.90
C TYR A 336 -12.00 -14.09 8.21
N VAL A 337 -10.91 -13.70 8.87
CA VAL A 337 -10.62 -14.16 10.25
C VAL A 337 -11.71 -13.69 11.22
N ALA A 338 -12.16 -12.45 11.07
CA ALA A 338 -13.28 -11.91 11.84
C ALA A 338 -14.60 -12.70 11.60
N GLU A 339 -14.83 -13.19 10.38
CA GLU A 339 -15.94 -14.10 10.06
C GLU A 339 -15.77 -15.51 10.67
N GLY A 340 -14.54 -15.89 11.05
CA GLY A 340 -14.22 -17.21 11.60
C GLY A 340 -13.66 -18.20 10.59
N ALA A 341 -13.26 -17.72 9.41
CA ALA A 341 -12.64 -18.55 8.39
C ALA A 341 -11.20 -18.93 8.77
N THR A 342 -10.79 -20.13 8.37
CA THR A 342 -9.39 -20.56 8.36
C THR A 342 -8.73 -20.06 7.07
N ILE A 343 -7.54 -19.50 7.18
CA ILE A 343 -6.78 -18.95 6.06
C ILE A 343 -5.88 -20.04 5.48
N ILE A 344 -6.13 -20.40 4.23
CA ILE A 344 -5.28 -21.30 3.44
C ILE A 344 -4.31 -20.43 2.64
N THR A 345 -3.03 -20.62 2.84
CA THR A 345 -1.98 -19.87 2.13
C THR A 345 -0.70 -20.69 2.08
N GLN A 346 0.24 -20.31 1.23
CA GLN A 346 1.54 -20.97 1.19
C GLN A 346 2.26 -20.84 2.54
N GLU A 347 2.96 -21.89 2.99
CA GLU A 347 3.49 -21.98 4.36
C GLU A 347 4.40 -20.81 4.77
N MET A 348 5.16 -20.26 3.81
CA MET A 348 6.06 -19.13 4.09
C MET A 348 5.32 -17.82 4.44
N ASN A 349 4.06 -17.69 4.03
CA ASN A 349 3.26 -16.50 4.31
C ASN A 349 2.75 -16.46 5.77
N VAL A 350 2.65 -17.61 6.43
CA VAL A 350 2.06 -17.71 7.78
C VAL A 350 2.81 -16.87 8.80
N PRO A 351 4.14 -16.97 8.97
CA PRO A 351 4.88 -16.13 9.92
C PRO A 351 4.76 -14.63 9.63
N PHE A 352 4.68 -14.25 8.35
CA PHE A 352 4.47 -12.87 7.94
C PHE A 352 3.13 -12.35 8.45
N TYR A 353 2.04 -13.07 8.21
CA TYR A 353 0.72 -12.67 8.68
C TYR A 353 0.63 -12.63 10.20
N GLN A 354 1.19 -13.61 10.90
CA GLN A 354 1.22 -13.63 12.36
C GLN A 354 1.90 -12.37 12.92
N LYS A 355 3.06 -11.99 12.36
CA LYS A 355 3.79 -10.78 12.74
C LYS A 355 3.01 -9.50 12.41
N ALA A 356 2.52 -9.38 11.18
CA ALA A 356 1.81 -8.20 10.71
C ALA A 356 0.49 -7.97 11.45
N TRP A 357 -0.20 -9.05 11.82
CA TRP A 357 -1.50 -8.96 12.51
C TRP A 357 -1.39 -8.73 14.01
N ALA A 358 -0.22 -8.96 14.60
CA ALA A 358 0.07 -8.58 15.98
C ALA A 358 0.33 -7.05 16.14
N ALA A 359 0.56 -6.32 15.05
CA ALA A 359 0.81 -4.88 15.08
C ALA A 359 -0.44 -4.10 15.55
N PRO A 360 -0.27 -2.97 16.27
CA PRO A 360 -1.36 -2.08 16.65
C PRO A 360 -2.17 -1.58 15.44
N ARG A 361 -3.47 -1.31 15.65
CA ARG A 361 -4.39 -0.76 14.65
C ARG A 361 -5.27 0.33 15.26
N THR A 362 -4.64 1.29 15.91
CA THR A 362 -5.34 2.37 16.63
C THR A 362 -5.85 3.45 15.68
N LEU A 363 -5.15 3.65 14.54
CA LEU A 363 -5.49 4.64 13.53
C LEU A 363 -6.60 4.20 12.58
N GLY A 364 -6.78 2.88 12.43
CA GLY A 364 -7.79 2.28 11.58
C GLY A 364 -8.18 0.88 12.05
N PRO A 365 -8.94 0.76 13.18
CA PRO A 365 -9.34 -0.54 13.72
C PRO A 365 -10.33 -1.23 12.79
N ASP A 366 -9.98 -2.45 12.36
CA ASP A 366 -10.81 -3.32 11.53
C ASP A 366 -11.72 -4.25 12.37
N ASN A 367 -12.55 -5.05 11.72
CA ASN A 367 -13.45 -6.00 12.38
C ASN A 367 -12.69 -7.10 13.12
N TYR A 368 -11.53 -7.52 12.61
CA TYR A 368 -10.72 -8.52 13.31
C TYR A 368 -10.16 -7.98 14.64
N SER A 369 -9.74 -6.71 14.68
CA SER A 369 -9.30 -6.07 15.92
C SER A 369 -10.37 -6.04 17.01
N LYS A 370 -11.66 -6.11 16.62
CA LYS A 370 -12.81 -6.10 17.52
C LYS A 370 -13.34 -7.51 17.84
N ALA A 371 -12.97 -8.52 17.05
CA ALA A 371 -13.63 -9.82 17.08
C ALA A 371 -13.16 -10.74 18.20
N ASN A 372 -12.07 -10.46 18.89
CA ASN A 372 -11.45 -11.33 19.91
C ASN A 372 -11.36 -12.81 19.46
N LYS A 373 -10.90 -13.04 18.22
CA LYS A 373 -10.70 -14.35 17.61
C LYS A 373 -9.23 -14.58 17.32
N GLU A 374 -8.80 -15.83 17.40
CA GLU A 374 -7.47 -16.23 16.94
C GLU A 374 -7.51 -16.54 15.44
N ALA A 375 -6.43 -16.22 14.74
CA ALA A 375 -6.28 -16.57 13.34
C ALA A 375 -5.84 -18.02 13.20
N ASN A 376 -6.63 -18.80 12.47
CA ASN A 376 -6.30 -20.17 12.11
C ASN A 376 -5.73 -20.21 10.70
N PHE A 377 -4.60 -20.89 10.53
CA PHE A 377 -3.95 -21.07 9.24
C PHE A 377 -3.90 -22.56 8.86
N LEU A 378 -4.10 -22.82 7.57
CA LEU A 378 -3.82 -24.10 6.95
C LEU A 378 -2.69 -23.86 5.94
N PRO A 379 -1.43 -24.17 6.31
CA PRO A 379 -0.29 -23.93 5.44
C PRO A 379 -0.23 -24.95 4.30
N VAL A 380 -0.07 -24.46 3.07
CA VAL A 380 0.18 -25.29 1.88
C VAL A 380 1.67 -25.30 1.61
N LYS A 381 2.30 -26.49 1.52
CA LYS A 381 3.67 -26.65 1.04
C LYS A 381 3.69 -26.69 -0.49
N GLU A 382 3.38 -27.85 -1.02
CA GLU A 382 3.35 -28.10 -2.47
C GLU A 382 1.94 -28.27 -3.01
N LYS A 383 1.10 -29.01 -2.27
CA LYS A 383 -0.29 -29.30 -2.65
C LYS A 383 -1.16 -29.46 -1.42
N TYR A 384 -2.38 -28.96 -1.54
CA TYR A 384 -3.47 -29.30 -0.63
C TYR A 384 -4.76 -29.56 -1.42
N THR A 385 -5.59 -30.49 -0.98
CA THR A 385 -6.87 -30.80 -1.61
C THR A 385 -8.00 -30.60 -0.62
N LEU A 386 -8.93 -29.69 -0.95
CA LEU A 386 -10.22 -29.59 -0.31
C LEU A 386 -11.21 -30.49 -1.02
N MET A 387 -11.85 -31.39 -0.29
CA MET A 387 -12.85 -32.28 -0.85
C MET A 387 -13.99 -32.49 0.14
N GLU A 388 -15.23 -32.36 -0.35
CA GLU A 388 -16.43 -32.73 0.37
C GLU A 388 -17.54 -33.13 -0.60
N GLY A 389 -18.09 -34.32 -0.46
CA GLY A 389 -19.04 -34.90 -1.42
C GLY A 389 -18.41 -35.04 -2.81
N ASN A 390 -19.03 -34.42 -3.80
CA ASN A 390 -18.56 -34.43 -5.19
C ASN A 390 -17.82 -33.13 -5.58
N ARG A 391 -17.56 -32.24 -4.63
CA ARG A 391 -16.77 -31.01 -4.83
C ARG A 391 -15.32 -31.26 -4.47
N THR A 392 -14.42 -31.00 -5.42
CA THR A 392 -12.98 -31.09 -5.22
C THR A 392 -12.31 -29.80 -5.70
N LEU A 393 -11.36 -29.33 -4.93
CA LEU A 393 -10.52 -28.17 -5.19
C LEU A 393 -9.08 -28.58 -4.91
N GLU A 394 -8.19 -28.41 -5.87
CA GLU A 394 -6.77 -28.67 -5.72
C GLU A 394 -6.02 -27.36 -5.67
N ILE A 395 -5.22 -27.14 -4.63
CA ILE A 395 -4.44 -25.94 -4.38
C ILE A 395 -2.98 -26.34 -4.53
N PHE A 396 -2.24 -25.67 -5.41
CA PHE A 396 -0.84 -25.98 -5.68
C PHE A 396 0.03 -24.76 -5.41
N HIS A 397 1.21 -24.99 -4.87
CA HIS A 397 2.28 -24.00 -4.85
C HIS A 397 2.82 -23.82 -6.26
N GLU A 398 2.88 -22.60 -6.72
CA GLU A 398 3.46 -22.26 -8.01
C GLU A 398 4.97 -22.08 -7.89
N ASN A 399 5.71 -23.16 -8.14
CA ASN A 399 7.16 -23.16 -8.05
C ASN A 399 7.80 -22.32 -9.15
N GLY A 400 8.81 -21.52 -8.79
CA GLY A 400 9.61 -20.76 -9.76
C GLY A 400 9.00 -19.45 -10.24
N SER A 401 7.89 -18.99 -9.63
CA SER A 401 7.32 -17.69 -9.93
C SER A 401 8.33 -16.56 -9.70
N MET A 402 8.40 -15.65 -10.68
CA MET A 402 9.20 -14.44 -10.59
C MET A 402 8.43 -13.33 -9.86
N HIS A 403 7.08 -13.45 -9.81
CA HIS A 403 6.23 -12.49 -9.15
C HIS A 403 6.25 -12.64 -7.62
N ASN A 404 5.98 -13.86 -7.11
CA ASN A 404 6.01 -14.11 -5.67
C ASN A 404 6.40 -15.55 -5.37
N ALA A 405 7.31 -15.76 -4.41
CA ALA A 405 7.81 -17.09 -4.04
C ALA A 405 6.75 -17.95 -3.32
N GLY A 406 5.75 -17.33 -2.71
CA GLY A 406 4.69 -18.01 -1.96
C GLY A 406 3.34 -18.04 -2.71
N MET A 407 3.37 -18.09 -4.04
CA MET A 407 2.19 -18.03 -4.88
C MET A 407 1.46 -19.38 -4.94
N LEU A 408 0.14 -19.33 -4.86
CA LEU A 408 -0.73 -20.47 -5.02
C LEU A 408 -1.59 -20.31 -6.27
N ILE A 409 -1.85 -21.42 -6.97
CA ILE A 409 -2.89 -21.55 -7.99
C ILE A 409 -3.93 -22.55 -7.51
N VAL A 410 -5.19 -22.37 -7.95
CA VAL A 410 -6.30 -23.22 -7.54
C VAL A 410 -6.96 -23.85 -8.76
N TYR A 411 -7.08 -25.17 -8.75
CA TYR A 411 -7.64 -25.93 -9.87
C TYR A 411 -8.90 -26.69 -9.48
N PHE A 412 -9.90 -26.63 -10.35
CA PHE A 412 -11.18 -27.34 -10.24
C PHE A 412 -11.19 -28.50 -11.27
N PRO A 413 -10.85 -29.75 -10.83
CA PRO A 413 -10.61 -30.84 -11.78
C PRO A 413 -11.83 -31.20 -12.61
N LYS A 414 -13.02 -31.18 -12.00
CA LYS A 414 -14.28 -31.53 -12.68
C LYS A 414 -14.70 -30.48 -13.69
N GLU A 415 -14.56 -29.20 -13.34
CA GLU A 415 -14.98 -28.08 -14.15
C GLU A 415 -13.88 -27.60 -15.11
N LYS A 416 -12.65 -28.09 -14.94
CA LYS A 416 -11.45 -27.72 -15.72
C LYS A 416 -11.17 -26.20 -15.67
N ILE A 417 -11.44 -25.59 -14.51
CA ILE A 417 -11.19 -24.17 -14.25
C ILE A 417 -9.87 -24.06 -13.48
N LEU A 418 -8.99 -23.17 -13.94
CA LEU A 418 -7.80 -22.75 -13.22
C LEU A 418 -8.00 -21.31 -12.72
N GLU A 419 -7.81 -21.08 -11.44
CA GLU A 419 -7.64 -19.76 -10.86
C GLU A 419 -6.16 -19.49 -10.69
N GLU A 420 -5.73 -18.31 -11.08
CA GLU A 420 -4.40 -17.78 -10.91
C GLU A 420 -4.46 -16.29 -10.56
N ALA A 421 -3.43 -15.74 -9.97
CA ALA A 421 -3.48 -14.36 -9.49
C ALA A 421 -2.80 -13.37 -10.45
N ASP A 422 -1.50 -13.51 -10.63
CA ASP A 422 -0.67 -12.45 -11.20
C ASP A 422 0.19 -12.86 -12.41
N ASP A 423 0.04 -14.07 -12.91
CA ASP A 423 0.81 -14.51 -14.07
C ASP A 423 0.22 -14.05 -15.40
N PHE A 424 -1.10 -13.93 -15.46
CA PHE A 424 -1.81 -13.51 -16.66
C PHE A 424 -2.96 -12.58 -16.34
N THR A 425 -2.95 -11.40 -16.96
CA THR A 425 -4.07 -10.46 -16.90
C THR A 425 -4.59 -10.22 -18.31
N PRO A 426 -5.73 -10.81 -18.69
CA PRO A 426 -6.33 -10.55 -19.99
C PRO A 426 -6.74 -9.08 -20.12
N ASP A 427 -6.50 -8.48 -21.27
CA ASP A 427 -6.92 -7.12 -21.58
C ASP A 427 -8.43 -7.01 -21.52
N LEU A 428 -8.91 -6.03 -20.76
CA LEU A 428 -10.31 -5.63 -20.84
C LEU A 428 -10.50 -4.79 -22.11
N PRO A 429 -11.52 -5.06 -22.94
CA PRO A 429 -11.73 -4.35 -24.21
C PRO A 429 -11.83 -2.82 -24.08
N ASP A 430 -12.32 -2.33 -22.93
CA ASP A 430 -12.62 -0.91 -22.71
C ASP A 430 -11.67 -0.23 -21.70
N VAL A 431 -10.72 -0.93 -21.15
CA VAL A 431 -9.74 -0.38 -20.21
C VAL A 431 -8.35 -0.76 -20.70
N PRO A 432 -7.58 0.17 -21.28
CA PRO A 432 -6.18 -0.07 -21.55
C PRO A 432 -5.52 -0.55 -20.26
N ALA A 433 -4.90 -1.73 -20.31
CA ALA A 433 -4.24 -2.28 -19.13
C ALA A 433 -3.25 -1.25 -18.59
N PRO A 434 -3.45 -0.67 -17.39
CA PRO A 434 -2.50 0.28 -16.88
C PRO A 434 -1.17 -0.43 -16.68
N GLY A 435 -0.12 0.02 -17.37
CA GLY A 435 1.24 -0.43 -17.11
C GLY A 435 1.79 -1.57 -17.95
N GLY A 436 1.21 -1.87 -19.13
CA GLY A 436 1.92 -2.68 -20.12
C GLY A 436 1.81 -4.20 -19.94
N ILE A 437 2.46 -4.87 -20.83
CA ILE A 437 2.50 -6.34 -21.03
C ILE A 437 3.21 -6.98 -19.83
N ARG A 438 2.61 -8.00 -19.22
CA ARG A 438 3.34 -8.86 -18.27
C ARG A 438 4.47 -9.56 -19.01
N PRO A 439 5.65 -9.75 -18.38
CA PRO A 439 6.71 -10.48 -19.06
C PRO A 439 6.23 -11.86 -19.45
N ALA A 440 6.60 -12.26 -20.64
CA ALA A 440 6.41 -13.64 -21.12
C ALA A 440 6.88 -14.70 -20.10
N VAL A 441 7.81 -14.34 -19.20
CA VAL A 441 8.34 -15.22 -18.16
C VAL A 441 7.28 -15.65 -17.12
N PHE A 442 6.33 -14.79 -16.77
CA PHE A 442 5.26 -15.13 -15.81
C PHE A 442 4.31 -16.14 -16.43
N ILE A 443 3.77 -15.82 -17.61
CA ILE A 443 2.88 -16.73 -18.33
C ILE A 443 3.59 -18.05 -18.66
N ALA A 444 4.87 -18.01 -19.06
CA ALA A 444 5.65 -19.21 -19.34
C ALA A 444 5.81 -20.10 -18.10
N ASN A 445 5.98 -19.51 -16.90
CA ASN A 445 6.01 -20.26 -15.65
C ASN A 445 4.67 -20.93 -15.37
N LEU A 446 3.55 -20.20 -15.48
CA LEU A 446 2.20 -20.75 -15.32
C LEU A 446 1.96 -21.94 -16.26
N LEU A 447 2.29 -21.80 -17.55
CA LEU A 447 2.16 -22.90 -18.52
C LEU A 447 3.02 -24.11 -18.16
N LYS A 448 4.25 -23.88 -17.71
CA LYS A 448 5.15 -24.92 -17.22
C LYS A 448 4.55 -25.66 -16.02
N GLN A 449 3.94 -24.94 -15.08
CA GLN A 449 3.26 -25.53 -13.92
C GLN A 449 2.06 -26.38 -14.37
N VAL A 450 1.20 -25.84 -15.22
CA VAL A 450 0.05 -26.57 -15.77
C VAL A 450 0.47 -27.89 -16.44
N GLN A 451 1.56 -27.87 -17.23
CA GLN A 451 2.11 -29.04 -17.88
C GLN A 451 2.72 -30.05 -16.89
N ALA A 452 3.54 -29.56 -15.94
CA ALA A 452 4.21 -30.41 -14.95
C ALA A 452 3.18 -31.14 -14.05
N LEU A 453 2.13 -30.43 -13.66
CA LEU A 453 1.02 -30.97 -12.86
C LEU A 453 0.00 -31.75 -13.69
N LYS A 454 0.13 -31.76 -15.03
CA LYS A 454 -0.78 -32.41 -15.98
C LYS A 454 -2.24 -31.98 -15.80
N LEU A 455 -2.47 -30.69 -15.58
CA LEU A 455 -3.82 -30.15 -15.42
C LEU A 455 -4.52 -30.04 -16.78
N ASP A 456 -5.75 -30.53 -16.84
CA ASP A 456 -6.62 -30.43 -18.04
C ASP A 456 -7.47 -29.14 -17.92
N VAL A 457 -6.86 -27.99 -18.25
CA VAL A 457 -7.46 -26.66 -18.09
C VAL A 457 -8.23 -26.28 -19.36
N ALA A 458 -9.48 -25.88 -19.20
CA ALA A 458 -10.32 -25.31 -20.27
C ALA A 458 -10.49 -23.78 -20.11
N THR A 459 -10.62 -23.30 -18.87
CA THR A 459 -10.94 -21.91 -18.53
C THR A 459 -10.00 -21.40 -17.46
N VAL A 460 -9.59 -20.14 -17.58
CA VAL A 460 -8.83 -19.41 -16.56
C VAL A 460 -9.72 -18.33 -15.95
N ALA A 461 -9.76 -18.29 -14.64
CA ALA A 461 -10.47 -17.30 -13.83
C ALA A 461 -9.43 -16.47 -13.07
N PRO A 462 -8.85 -15.43 -13.68
CA PRO A 462 -7.73 -14.69 -13.10
C PRO A 462 -8.20 -13.73 -12.01
N MET A 463 -7.35 -13.47 -11.02
CA MET A 463 -7.65 -12.44 -10.01
C MET A 463 -7.58 -11.02 -10.59
N HIS A 464 -6.92 -10.84 -11.74
CA HIS A 464 -6.92 -9.60 -12.52
C HIS A 464 -7.55 -9.80 -13.89
N GLY A 465 -8.49 -8.92 -14.28
CA GLY A 465 -9.13 -8.96 -15.60
C GLY A 465 -10.39 -9.82 -15.65
N ILE A 466 -10.58 -10.55 -16.72
CA ILE A 466 -11.81 -11.29 -17.03
C ILE A 466 -11.55 -12.80 -17.22
N VAL A 467 -12.58 -13.59 -17.04
CA VAL A 467 -12.54 -15.04 -17.31
C VAL A 467 -12.37 -15.31 -18.80
N VAL A 468 -11.36 -16.10 -19.16
CA VAL A 468 -10.98 -16.41 -20.54
C VAL A 468 -10.77 -17.90 -20.78
N PRO A 469 -10.84 -18.39 -22.05
CA PRO A 469 -10.39 -19.72 -22.41
C PRO A 469 -8.88 -19.90 -22.16
N PHE A 470 -8.43 -21.07 -21.74
CA PHE A 470 -7.01 -21.37 -21.56
C PHE A 470 -6.16 -21.17 -22.84
N SER A 471 -6.78 -21.31 -24.02
CA SER A 471 -6.13 -21.01 -25.28
C SER A 471 -5.62 -19.56 -25.40
N ASP A 472 -6.19 -18.62 -24.65
CA ASP A 472 -5.76 -17.22 -24.70
C ASP A 472 -4.46 -17.03 -23.90
N VAL A 473 -4.30 -17.75 -22.78
CA VAL A 473 -3.02 -17.84 -22.04
C VAL A 473 -1.92 -18.43 -22.94
N GLN A 474 -2.24 -19.50 -23.67
CA GLN A 474 -1.28 -20.14 -24.60
C GLN A 474 -0.86 -19.20 -25.74
N LYS A 475 -1.80 -18.43 -26.30
CA LYS A 475 -1.50 -17.42 -27.33
C LYS A 475 -0.65 -16.29 -26.78
N ALA A 476 -0.99 -15.79 -25.59
CA ALA A 476 -0.23 -14.74 -24.93
C ALA A 476 1.23 -15.16 -24.67
N ALA A 477 1.45 -16.38 -24.19
CA ALA A 477 2.80 -16.92 -24.01
C ALA A 477 3.57 -17.04 -25.34
N ALA A 478 2.91 -17.49 -26.41
CA ALA A 478 3.54 -17.68 -27.72
C ALA A 478 3.91 -16.34 -28.39
N THR A 479 3.17 -15.26 -28.10
CA THR A 479 3.39 -13.93 -28.69
C THR A 479 4.23 -13.00 -27.82
N GLY A 480 4.55 -13.40 -26.59
CA GLY A 480 5.17 -12.52 -25.58
C GLY A 480 4.29 -11.32 -25.21
N LYS A 481 2.99 -11.39 -25.51
CA LYS A 481 1.98 -10.37 -25.22
C LYS A 481 0.99 -10.98 -24.24
N GLY A 482 1.00 -10.53 -23.02
CA GLY A 482 0.07 -11.01 -22.00
C GLY A 482 -0.35 -9.93 -21.05
#